data_2135a415263fe9f816b1d2986c58c974
#
_entry.id   2135a415263fe9f816b1d2986c58c974
#
_cell.length_a   1.000
_cell.length_b   1.000
_cell.length_c   1.000
_cell.angle_alpha   90.00
_cell.angle_beta   90.00
_cell.angle_gamma   90.00
#
_symmetry.space_group_name_H-M   'P 1'
#
loop_
_entity.id
_entity.type
_entity.pdbx_description
1 polymer ?
#
loop_
_entity_poly.entity_id
_entity_poly.type
_entity_poly.pdbx_seq_one_letter_code
_entity_poly.pdbx_strand_id
1 'polypeptide(L)'
;MSELARTGVSLEEGLLNEFDRLIAKRGYKNRSEAFRDLIREALLSETVDLNKPVVGTLTLVYDHHVPNLSEKLTAAQHSAGAMILAATHVHLDHHYCLEVVIMKGKSKELQEIADRMLALRGVELGKLVLTNSGKDIKAHKH
;
A
#
# COMPACT_ATOMS: atom_id res chain seq x y z
N MET A 1 -13.06 6.15 -26.69
CA MET A 1 -12.93 4.67 -26.65
C MET A 1 -11.56 4.28 -27.16
N SER A 2 -10.89 3.45 -26.40
CA SER A 2 -9.59 2.93 -26.83
C SER A 2 -9.79 1.66 -27.67
N GLU A 3 -9.02 1.55 -28.71
CA GLU A 3 -8.98 0.33 -29.53
C GLU A 3 -8.19 -0.75 -28.79
N LEU A 4 -8.59 -2.00 -28.98
CA LEU A 4 -7.87 -3.13 -28.42
C LEU A 4 -6.71 -3.50 -29.33
N ALA A 5 -5.53 -3.60 -28.74
CA ALA A 5 -4.35 -4.14 -29.39
C ALA A 5 -4.06 -5.52 -28.81
N ARG A 6 -3.62 -6.43 -29.65
CA ARG A 6 -3.23 -7.78 -29.20
C ARG A 6 -1.72 -7.85 -29.08
N THR A 7 -1.25 -8.44 -28.00
CA THR A 7 0.18 -8.69 -27.77
C THR A 7 0.37 -10.07 -27.17
N GLY A 8 1.57 -10.60 -27.31
CA GLY A 8 1.93 -11.88 -26.71
C GLY A 8 3.00 -11.71 -25.65
N VAL A 9 2.99 -12.59 -24.65
CA VAL A 9 3.99 -12.63 -23.60
C VAL A 9 4.49 -14.06 -23.46
N SER A 10 5.81 -14.21 -23.38
CA SER A 10 6.43 -15.51 -23.13
C SER A 10 6.75 -15.63 -21.63
N LEU A 11 6.27 -16.69 -21.01
CA LEU A 11 6.48 -16.96 -19.59
C LEU A 11 6.98 -18.39 -19.43
N GLU A 12 7.76 -18.62 -18.38
CA GLU A 12 8.08 -19.98 -17.97
C GLU A 12 6.80 -20.73 -17.64
N GLU A 13 6.74 -22.01 -18.02
CA GLU A 13 5.56 -22.84 -17.83
C GLU A 13 5.09 -22.87 -16.37
N GLY A 14 6.03 -23.01 -15.44
CA GLY A 14 5.71 -23.02 -14.01
C GLY A 14 5.09 -21.72 -13.53
N LEU A 15 5.63 -20.59 -13.99
CA LEU A 15 5.10 -19.28 -13.64
C LEU A 15 3.68 -19.07 -14.19
N LEU A 16 3.48 -19.50 -15.44
CA LEU A 16 2.15 -19.39 -16.04
C LEU A 16 1.11 -20.23 -15.29
N ASN A 17 1.48 -21.45 -14.88
CA ASN A 17 0.60 -22.31 -14.10
C ASN A 17 0.23 -21.70 -12.76
N GLU A 18 1.20 -21.09 -12.08
CA GLU A 18 0.94 -20.40 -10.81
C GLU A 18 0.03 -19.19 -11.01
N PHE A 19 0.27 -18.45 -12.09
CA PHE A 19 -0.57 -17.30 -12.44
C PHE A 19 -2.01 -17.73 -12.72
N ASP A 20 -2.21 -18.80 -13.48
CA ASP A 20 -3.54 -19.31 -13.79
C ASP A 20 -4.29 -19.72 -12.52
N ARG A 21 -3.61 -20.33 -11.55
CA ARG A 21 -4.22 -20.66 -10.26
C ARG A 21 -4.60 -19.41 -9.47
N LEU A 22 -3.74 -18.42 -9.47
CA LEU A 22 -3.98 -17.16 -8.77
C LEU A 22 -5.18 -16.42 -9.33
N ILE A 23 -5.25 -16.27 -10.65
CA ILE A 23 -6.35 -15.51 -11.28
C ILE A 23 -7.68 -16.24 -11.16
N ALA A 24 -7.68 -17.56 -11.20
CA ALA A 24 -8.89 -18.35 -10.94
C ALA A 24 -9.40 -18.12 -9.51
N LYS A 25 -8.50 -18.14 -8.54
CA LYS A 25 -8.83 -17.87 -7.14
C LYS A 25 -9.39 -16.47 -6.94
N ARG A 26 -8.90 -15.48 -7.69
CA ARG A 26 -9.37 -14.09 -7.64
C ARG A 26 -10.62 -13.81 -8.45
N GLY A 27 -11.14 -14.81 -9.17
CA GLY A 27 -12.38 -14.69 -9.92
C GLY A 27 -12.25 -14.06 -11.30
N TYR A 28 -11.06 -13.97 -11.85
CA TYR A 28 -10.90 -13.48 -13.23
C TYR A 28 -11.42 -14.52 -14.23
N LYS A 29 -12.08 -14.03 -15.26
CA LYS A 29 -12.63 -14.89 -16.31
C LYS A 29 -11.58 -15.38 -17.29
N ASN A 30 -10.53 -14.58 -17.51
CA ASN A 30 -9.48 -14.90 -18.46
C ASN A 30 -8.18 -14.14 -18.11
N ARG A 31 -7.09 -14.55 -18.74
CA ARG A 31 -5.79 -13.95 -18.54
C ARG A 31 -5.74 -12.46 -18.92
N SER A 32 -6.46 -12.09 -20.00
CA SER A 32 -6.43 -10.73 -20.50
C SER A 32 -6.98 -9.74 -19.48
N GLU A 33 -8.05 -10.07 -18.76
CA GLU A 33 -8.57 -9.21 -17.70
C GLU A 33 -7.56 -9.04 -16.57
N ALA A 34 -6.94 -10.14 -16.15
CA ALA A 34 -5.94 -10.12 -15.10
C ALA A 34 -4.71 -9.29 -15.49
N PHE A 35 -4.22 -9.47 -16.72
CA PHE A 35 -3.10 -8.67 -17.21
C PHE A 35 -3.42 -7.18 -17.25
N ARG A 36 -4.61 -6.81 -17.71
CA ARG A 36 -5.03 -5.41 -17.74
C ARG A 36 -5.01 -4.79 -16.35
N ASP A 37 -5.56 -5.51 -15.37
CA ASP A 37 -5.59 -5.02 -13.98
C ASP A 37 -4.19 -4.88 -13.40
N LEU A 38 -3.32 -5.85 -13.62
CA LEU A 38 -1.93 -5.79 -13.15
C LEU A 38 -1.16 -4.64 -13.79
N ILE A 39 -1.36 -4.44 -15.09
CA ILE A 39 -0.70 -3.33 -15.81
C ILE A 39 -1.21 -1.99 -15.28
N ARG A 40 -2.52 -1.85 -15.10
CA ARG A 40 -3.11 -0.62 -14.53
C ARG A 40 -2.57 -0.34 -13.13
N GLU A 41 -2.47 -1.36 -12.31
CA GLU A 41 -1.92 -1.24 -10.96
C GLU A 41 -0.46 -0.77 -10.99
N ALA A 42 0.36 -1.38 -11.86
CA ALA A 42 1.76 -0.99 -12.02
C ALA A 42 1.89 0.45 -12.51
N LEU A 43 1.10 0.83 -13.51
CA LEU A 43 1.11 2.19 -14.04
C LEU A 43 0.66 3.21 -13.00
N LEU A 44 -0.35 2.86 -12.20
CA LEU A 44 -0.85 3.73 -11.16
C LEU A 44 0.23 4.03 -10.12
N SER A 45 1.01 3.03 -9.72
CA SER A 45 2.08 3.23 -8.76
C SER A 45 3.19 4.13 -9.29
N GLU A 46 3.43 4.10 -10.61
CA GLU A 46 4.43 4.96 -11.26
C GLU A 46 3.93 6.39 -11.50
N THR A 47 2.60 6.56 -11.64
CA THR A 47 2.03 7.88 -11.86
C THR A 47 1.83 8.69 -10.59
N VAL A 48 2.20 8.16 -9.44
CA VAL A 48 2.20 8.95 -8.20
C VAL A 48 3.28 10.02 -8.34
N ASP A 49 2.86 11.21 -8.71
CA ASP A 49 3.76 12.35 -8.78
C ASP A 49 4.26 12.67 -7.37
N LEU A 50 5.57 12.67 -7.17
CA LEU A 50 6.20 12.92 -5.87
C LEU A 50 5.83 14.28 -5.29
N ASN A 51 5.40 15.21 -6.12
CA ASN A 51 5.04 16.57 -5.71
C ASN A 51 3.54 16.76 -5.48
N LYS A 52 2.71 15.77 -5.82
CA LYS A 52 1.26 15.86 -5.61
C LYS A 52 0.85 15.19 -4.29
N PRO A 53 -0.16 15.74 -3.60
CA PRO A 53 -0.69 15.08 -2.42
C PRO A 53 -1.34 13.74 -2.77
N VAL A 54 -1.05 12.75 -1.97
CA VAL A 54 -1.65 11.42 -2.06
C VAL A 54 -2.15 11.03 -0.68
N VAL A 55 -3.01 10.04 -0.62
CA VAL A 55 -3.43 9.43 0.63
C VAL A 55 -2.63 8.14 0.82
N GLY A 56 -2.07 7.97 2.01
CA GLY A 56 -1.33 6.77 2.36
C GLY A 56 -1.98 6.07 3.54
N THR A 57 -1.92 4.76 3.53
CA THR A 57 -2.32 3.93 4.66
C THR A 57 -1.12 3.12 5.09
N LEU A 58 -0.64 3.37 6.31
CA LEU A 58 0.48 2.64 6.90
C LEU A 58 -0.07 1.65 7.90
N THR A 59 0.14 0.37 7.64
CA THR A 59 -0.23 -0.70 8.56
C THR A 59 1.01 -1.20 9.26
N LEU A 60 0.98 -1.24 10.58
CA LEU A 60 2.09 -1.70 11.42
C LEU A 60 1.62 -2.83 12.32
N VAL A 61 2.48 -3.84 12.50
CA VAL A 61 2.33 -4.82 13.58
C VAL A 61 3.58 -4.69 14.45
N TYR A 62 3.38 -4.47 15.73
CA TYR A 62 4.49 -4.26 16.65
C TYR A 62 4.27 -4.94 18.00
N ASP A 63 5.37 -5.24 18.68
CA ASP A 63 5.37 -5.82 20.02
C ASP A 63 5.22 -4.69 21.04
N HIS A 64 4.06 -4.63 21.71
CA HIS A 64 3.79 -3.59 22.69
C HIS A 64 4.60 -3.74 23.99
N HIS A 65 5.30 -4.84 24.17
CA HIS A 65 6.18 -5.03 25.33
C HIS A 65 7.56 -4.38 25.17
N VAL A 66 7.92 -3.99 23.94
CA VAL A 66 9.20 -3.30 23.73
C VAL A 66 9.12 -1.92 24.42
N PRO A 67 10.04 -1.63 25.36
CA PRO A 67 10.00 -0.39 26.11
C PRO A 67 10.00 0.86 25.21
N ASN A 68 9.12 1.79 25.53
CA ASN A 68 8.99 3.10 24.89
C ASN A 68 8.56 3.06 23.41
N LEU A 69 8.16 1.90 22.87
CA LEU A 69 7.77 1.81 21.46
C LEU A 69 6.49 2.58 21.17
N SER A 70 5.47 2.43 22.02
CA SER A 70 4.22 3.18 21.86
C SER A 70 4.45 4.68 21.87
N GLU A 71 5.30 5.17 22.77
CA GLU A 71 5.63 6.59 22.86
C GLU A 71 6.39 7.06 21.62
N LYS A 72 7.31 6.24 21.10
CA LYS A 72 8.06 6.57 19.90
C LYS A 72 7.17 6.61 18.66
N LEU A 73 6.22 5.68 18.55
CA LEU A 73 5.24 5.67 17.45
C LEU A 73 4.35 6.91 17.53
N THR A 74 3.86 7.22 18.72
CA THR A 74 3.05 8.43 18.94
C THR A 74 3.83 9.70 18.63
N ALA A 75 5.10 9.77 19.04
CA ALA A 75 5.95 10.92 18.75
C ALA A 75 6.21 11.08 17.26
N ALA A 76 6.42 10.00 16.55
CA ALA A 76 6.62 10.04 15.10
C ALA A 76 5.36 10.58 14.39
N GLN A 77 4.18 10.14 14.80
CA GLN A 77 2.92 10.65 14.26
C GLN A 77 2.72 12.12 14.62
N HIS A 78 3.01 12.49 15.85
CA HIS A 78 2.86 13.86 16.31
C HIS A 78 3.77 14.81 15.54
N SER A 79 5.01 14.41 15.27
CA SER A 79 5.94 15.23 14.50
C SER A 79 5.54 15.37 13.03
N ALA A 80 4.76 14.45 12.50
CA ALA A 80 4.21 14.53 11.14
C ALA A 80 3.05 15.54 11.04
N GLY A 81 2.45 15.91 12.17
CA GLY A 81 1.46 17.00 12.25
C GLY A 81 0.22 16.78 11.42
N ALA A 82 -0.11 17.77 10.60
CA ALA A 82 -1.34 17.78 9.80
C ALA A 82 -1.40 16.68 8.74
N MET A 83 -0.29 16.02 8.43
CA MET A 83 -0.28 14.92 7.49
C MET A 83 -0.99 13.67 8.03
N ILE A 84 -1.08 13.53 9.35
CA ILE A 84 -1.80 12.41 9.97
C ILE A 84 -3.29 12.77 10.05
N LEU A 85 -4.13 12.02 9.36
CA LEU A 85 -5.57 12.21 9.36
C LEU A 85 -6.26 11.42 10.47
N ALA A 86 -5.81 10.19 10.69
CA ALA A 86 -6.40 9.30 11.68
C ALA A 86 -5.43 8.16 11.98
N ALA A 87 -5.62 7.54 13.13
CA ALA A 87 -4.91 6.32 13.48
C ALA A 87 -5.88 5.41 14.25
N THR A 88 -5.80 4.12 13.97
CA THR A 88 -6.60 3.10 14.65
C THR A 88 -5.66 2.07 15.24
N HIS A 89 -5.89 1.72 16.49
CA HIS A 89 -5.05 0.79 17.23
C HIS A 89 -5.90 -0.40 17.67
N VAL A 90 -5.41 -1.60 17.40
CA VAL A 90 -6.09 -2.85 17.76
C VAL A 90 -5.10 -3.80 18.44
N HIS A 91 -5.51 -4.40 19.54
CA HIS A 91 -4.74 -5.47 20.17
C HIS A 91 -5.03 -6.77 19.42
N LEU A 92 -3.97 -7.41 18.92
CA LEU A 92 -4.10 -8.70 18.26
C LEU A 92 -4.05 -9.85 19.26
N ASP A 93 -3.10 -9.78 20.20
CA ASP A 93 -2.92 -10.77 21.27
C ASP A 93 -2.14 -10.14 22.41
N HIS A 94 -1.58 -10.96 23.32
CA HIS A 94 -0.81 -10.48 24.46
C HIS A 94 0.49 -9.75 24.10
N HIS A 95 1.01 -9.98 22.91
CA HIS A 95 2.31 -9.44 22.49
C HIS A 95 2.18 -8.37 21.42
N TYR A 96 1.24 -8.54 20.51
CA TYR A 96 1.21 -7.75 19.28
C TYR A 96 0.00 -6.83 19.20
N CYS A 97 0.28 -5.65 18.71
CA CYS A 97 -0.73 -4.67 18.33
C CYS A 97 -0.64 -4.39 16.85
N LEU A 98 -1.78 -4.09 16.25
CA LEU A 98 -1.86 -3.58 14.90
C LEU A 98 -2.27 -2.13 14.96
N GLU A 99 -1.58 -1.28 14.21
CA GLU A 99 -1.95 0.11 14.07
C GLU A 99 -2.06 0.46 12.59
N VAL A 100 -3.11 1.19 12.25
CA VAL A 100 -3.31 1.70 10.90
C VAL A 100 -3.31 3.21 10.97
N VAL A 101 -2.39 3.83 10.25
CA VAL A 101 -2.24 5.28 10.20
C VAL A 101 -2.64 5.77 8.82
N ILE A 102 -3.61 6.67 8.77
CA ILE A 102 -4.07 7.26 7.52
C ILE A 102 -3.43 8.64 7.38
N MET A 103 -2.74 8.85 6.28
CA MET A 103 -1.94 10.04 6.04
C MET A 103 -2.30 10.68 4.71
N LYS A 104 -2.09 11.99 4.62
CA LYS A 104 -2.22 12.72 3.37
C LYS A 104 -1.07 13.71 3.25
N GLY A 105 -0.42 13.72 2.11
CA GLY A 105 0.71 14.59 1.84
C GLY A 105 1.42 14.16 0.57
N LYS A 106 2.56 14.75 0.31
CA LYS A 106 3.39 14.35 -0.83
C LYS A 106 3.91 12.94 -0.60
N SER A 107 3.91 12.12 -1.65
CA SER A 107 4.29 10.71 -1.52
C SER A 107 5.67 10.54 -0.90
N LYS A 108 6.63 11.40 -1.24
CA LYS A 108 7.97 11.38 -0.65
C LYS A 108 7.95 11.60 0.86
N GLU A 109 7.15 12.56 1.32
CA GLU A 109 7.02 12.86 2.75
C GLU A 109 6.38 11.70 3.50
N LEU A 110 5.34 11.11 2.92
CA LEU A 110 4.66 9.96 3.52
C LEU A 110 5.59 8.76 3.62
N GLN A 111 6.42 8.53 2.60
CA GLN A 111 7.40 7.45 2.61
C GLN A 111 8.43 7.67 3.71
N GLU A 112 8.91 8.89 3.91
CA GLU A 112 9.86 9.23 4.96
C GLU A 112 9.27 9.00 6.36
N ILE A 113 8.01 9.37 6.57
CA ILE A 113 7.31 9.13 7.83
C ILE A 113 7.17 7.63 8.08
N ALA A 114 6.73 6.90 7.06
CA ALA A 114 6.57 5.46 7.15
C ALA A 114 7.90 4.76 7.46
N ASP A 115 8.96 5.13 6.77
CA ASP A 115 10.28 4.54 6.96
C ASP A 115 10.79 4.74 8.39
N ARG A 116 10.57 5.92 8.96
CA ARG A 116 10.94 6.19 10.36
C ARG A 116 10.20 5.29 11.33
N MET A 117 8.90 5.10 11.12
CA MET A 117 8.09 4.25 11.99
C MET A 117 8.44 2.77 11.81
N LEU A 118 8.63 2.33 10.58
CA LEU A 118 8.97 0.95 10.27
C LEU A 118 10.36 0.55 10.79
N ALA A 119 11.26 1.50 10.93
CA ALA A 119 12.63 1.25 11.40
C ALA A 119 12.72 1.14 12.94
N LEU A 120 11.66 1.46 13.67
CA LEU A 120 11.69 1.39 15.13
C LEU A 120 11.80 -0.06 15.60
N ARG A 121 12.64 -0.27 16.62
CA ARG A 121 12.82 -1.59 17.23
C ARG A 121 11.50 -2.04 17.84
N GLY A 122 11.07 -3.26 17.49
CA GLY A 122 9.81 -3.83 17.96
C GLY A 122 8.70 -3.76 16.92
N VAL A 123 8.87 -2.98 15.85
CA VAL A 123 7.99 -3.04 14.69
C VAL A 123 8.41 -4.26 13.86
N GLU A 124 7.53 -5.26 13.82
CA GLU A 124 7.85 -6.55 13.18
C GLU A 124 7.47 -6.57 11.71
N LEU A 125 6.32 -6.00 11.38
CA LEU A 125 5.80 -5.97 10.03
C LEU A 125 5.19 -4.60 9.78
N GLY A 126 5.23 -4.18 8.53
CA GLY A 126 4.53 -2.99 8.13
C GLY A 126 4.56 -2.77 6.64
N LYS A 127 3.57 -2.05 6.17
CA LYS A 127 3.46 -1.73 4.75
C LYS A 127 2.74 -0.40 4.57
N LEU A 128 3.34 0.45 3.74
CA LEU A 128 2.71 1.68 3.28
C LEU A 128 2.06 1.44 1.92
N VAL A 129 0.78 1.76 1.83
CA VAL A 129 0.05 1.74 0.57
C VAL A 129 -0.33 3.17 0.22
N LEU A 130 0.10 3.64 -0.93
CA LEU A 130 -0.23 4.97 -1.43
C LEU A 130 -1.35 4.85 -2.45
N THR A 131 -2.33 5.73 -2.33
CA THR A 131 -3.45 5.82 -3.27
C THR A 131 -3.55 7.24 -3.79
N ASN A 132 -4.03 7.37 -5.02
CA ASN A 132 -4.27 8.69 -5.58
C ASN A 132 -5.36 9.43 -4.81
N SER A 133 -5.29 10.75 -4.83
CA SER A 133 -6.36 11.56 -4.27
C SER A 133 -7.64 11.35 -5.08
N GLY A 134 -8.80 11.60 -4.48
CA GLY A 134 -10.08 11.40 -5.13
C GLY A 134 -10.26 12.13 -6.44
N LYS A 135 -9.43 13.12 -6.74
CA LYS A 135 -9.48 13.88 -7.99
C LYS A 135 -9.08 13.05 -9.21
N ASP A 136 -8.22 12.05 -9.02
CA ASP A 136 -7.68 11.26 -10.12
C ASP A 136 -8.43 9.93 -10.34
N ILE A 137 -9.32 9.57 -9.44
CA ILE A 137 -10.07 8.32 -9.53
C ILE A 137 -10.92 8.23 -10.79
N LYS A 138 -11.49 9.35 -11.23
CA LYS A 138 -12.34 9.39 -12.43
C LYS A 138 -11.61 9.03 -13.72
N ALA A 139 -10.31 9.26 -13.80
CA ALA A 139 -9.50 8.94 -14.97
C ALA A 139 -9.27 7.43 -15.14
N HIS A 140 -9.54 6.64 -14.12
CA HIS A 140 -9.24 5.20 -14.09
C HIS A 140 -10.50 4.32 -14.03
N LYS A 141 -11.67 4.93 -14.12
CA LYS A 141 -12.94 4.21 -14.11
C LYS A 141 -13.29 3.70 -15.49
N HIS A 142 -12.52 2.90 -16.08
CA HIS A 142 -12.92 2.17 -17.31
C HIS A 142 -11.87 1.14 -17.66
#